data_9bbec1c33cc4d2c6411a2058fd43d972
#
_entry.id   9bbec1c33cc4d2c6411a2058fd43d972
#
_cell.length_a   1.000
_cell.length_b   1.000
_cell.length_c   1.000
_cell.angle_alpha   90.00
_cell.angle_beta   90.00
_cell.angle_gamma   90.00
#
_symmetry.space_group_name_H-M   'P 1'
#
loop_
_entity.id
_entity.type
_entity.pdbx_description
1 polymer ?
#
loop_
_entity_poly.entity_id
_entity_poly.type
_entity_poly.pdbx_seq_one_letter_code
_entity_poly.pdbx_strand_id
1 'polypeptide(L)'
;MRPLYGRVMCSIGVIALLAGSAACRSGQSPTAPSLPQVGPPPTPAPPPVAPQGWTLVFDDEFDVDGAPDSGKWSYERGYVRNDEAQYYTSDLNNARVESGQLVIEARKGSGGRRYTSASLHTRGRFDLTYGRIEVRAQVPAGLGTWPAIWTLALTQPWPLGGEVDIMEYVGFDPNSIYGSIHTQATNLTTPYAIANPAGGFHVYSMDWDADRIIIAVDGAPYVTYPNDRTGVGTWPFDAPQYILLSLAIGGTWGGQQGIDDSIFPARLLVDYVRVYQQR
;
A
#
# COMPACT_ATOMS: atom_id res chain seq x y z
N MET A 1 4.27 10.87 66.49
CA MET A 1 3.12 11.15 67.30
C MET A 1 1.88 10.59 66.64
N ARG A 2 1.31 9.52 67.24
CA ARG A 2 -0.07 9.03 67.03
C ARG A 2 -0.94 9.84 68.06
N PRO A 3 -2.30 9.70 68.10
CA PRO A 3 -3.31 9.08 67.23
C PRO A 3 -4.59 9.97 67.06
N LEU A 4 -5.68 9.50 66.47
CA LEU A 4 -6.96 9.28 67.15
C LEU A 4 -8.09 8.82 66.25
N TYR A 5 -8.74 7.79 66.70
CA TYR A 5 -9.96 7.09 66.32
C TYR A 5 -11.22 7.94 66.26
N GLY A 6 -12.18 7.56 65.41
CA GLY A 6 -13.58 7.93 65.48
C GLY A 6 -14.48 6.82 64.92
N ARG A 7 -15.03 6.01 65.82
CA ARG A 7 -16.14 5.05 65.58
C ARG A 7 -17.45 5.77 65.82
N VAL A 8 -18.48 5.48 64.96
CA VAL A 8 -19.92 5.53 65.35
C VAL A 8 -20.69 4.70 64.35
N MET A 9 -21.25 3.67 64.70
CA MET A 9 -22.49 3.18 65.25
C MET A 9 -23.57 2.80 64.24
N CYS A 10 -23.94 1.55 64.31
CA CYS A 10 -25.04 0.80 63.73
C CYS A 10 -26.42 1.43 64.00
N SER A 11 -27.31 1.37 63.02
CA SER A 11 -28.77 1.40 63.34
C SER A 11 -29.50 0.35 62.49
N ILE A 12 -30.14 -0.51 63.18
CA ILE A 12 -31.02 -1.60 62.75
C ILE A 12 -32.38 -1.02 62.37
N GLY A 13 -32.84 -1.30 61.15
CA GLY A 13 -34.19 -0.94 60.70
C GLY A 13 -34.89 -2.13 60.02
N VAL A 14 -36.04 -2.40 60.52
CA VAL A 14 -36.95 -3.54 60.46
C VAL A 14 -37.43 -3.89 59.02
N ILE A 15 -37.58 -5.19 58.78
CA ILE A 15 -38.10 -5.94 57.67
C ILE A 15 -39.58 -5.65 57.41
N ALA A 16 -39.96 -5.37 56.18
CA ALA A 16 -41.32 -5.59 55.66
C ALA A 16 -41.25 -6.49 54.41
N LEU A 17 -41.74 -7.71 54.54
CA LEU A 17 -41.97 -8.63 53.41
C LEU A 17 -43.18 -8.14 52.60
N LEU A 18 -42.97 -7.84 51.32
CA LEU A 18 -44.00 -7.77 50.31
C LEU A 18 -43.73 -8.82 49.25
N ALA A 19 -44.61 -9.82 49.16
CA ALA A 19 -44.62 -10.83 48.13
C ALA A 19 -45.06 -10.19 46.79
N GLY A 20 -44.16 -10.07 45.84
CA GLY A 20 -44.42 -9.62 44.49
C GLY A 20 -44.16 -10.78 43.53
N SER A 21 -45.17 -11.18 42.78
CA SER A 21 -45.17 -12.23 41.78
C SER A 21 -44.12 -11.99 40.69
N ALA A 22 -43.21 -12.94 40.54
CA ALA A 22 -42.20 -12.97 39.48
C ALA A 22 -42.86 -13.31 38.15
N ALA A 23 -42.97 -12.31 37.25
CA ALA A 23 -43.20 -12.55 35.85
C ALA A 23 -41.87 -12.93 35.21
N CYS A 24 -41.78 -14.13 34.67
CA CYS A 24 -40.67 -14.56 33.83
C CYS A 24 -40.57 -13.69 32.58
N ARG A 25 -39.64 -12.74 32.55
CA ARG A 25 -39.18 -12.14 31.30
C ARG A 25 -38.21 -13.11 30.65
N SER A 26 -38.62 -13.60 29.45
CA SER A 26 -37.75 -14.33 28.53
C SER A 26 -36.54 -13.44 28.18
N GLY A 27 -35.36 -13.80 28.72
CA GLY A 27 -34.11 -13.15 28.40
C GLY A 27 -33.77 -13.39 26.94
N GLN A 28 -33.76 -12.36 26.13
CA GLN A 28 -33.06 -12.36 24.88
C GLN A 28 -31.56 -12.44 25.13
N SER A 29 -30.93 -13.52 24.68
CA SER A 29 -29.47 -13.62 24.67
C SER A 29 -28.89 -12.48 23.82
N PRO A 30 -27.80 -11.83 24.27
CA PRO A 30 -27.14 -10.83 23.44
C PRO A 30 -26.63 -11.52 22.15
N THR A 31 -27.09 -11.03 21.02
CA THR A 31 -26.56 -11.39 19.70
C THR A 31 -25.07 -11.06 19.68
N ALA A 32 -24.23 -12.06 19.44
CA ALA A 32 -22.80 -11.87 19.20
C ALA A 32 -22.62 -10.90 18.02
N PRO A 33 -21.63 -9.99 18.08
CA PRO A 33 -21.32 -9.11 16.96
C PRO A 33 -20.99 -9.98 15.74
N SER A 34 -21.71 -9.77 14.65
CA SER A 34 -21.41 -10.41 13.37
C SER A 34 -20.00 -10.01 12.92
N LEU A 35 -19.17 -10.99 12.63
CA LEU A 35 -17.89 -10.76 11.97
C LEU A 35 -18.13 -9.99 10.65
N PRO A 36 -17.26 -9.04 10.29
CA PRO A 36 -17.37 -8.35 9.02
C PRO A 36 -17.40 -9.39 7.90
N GLN A 37 -18.46 -9.36 7.08
CA GLN A 37 -18.57 -10.24 5.91
C GLN A 37 -17.43 -9.88 4.95
N VAL A 38 -16.52 -10.81 4.72
CA VAL A 38 -15.57 -10.74 3.61
C VAL A 38 -16.42 -10.76 2.34
N GLY A 39 -16.37 -9.67 1.56
CA GLY A 39 -17.03 -9.62 0.25
C GLY A 39 -16.56 -10.76 -0.66
N PRO A 40 -17.30 -11.08 -1.73
CA PRO A 40 -16.85 -12.08 -2.68
C PRO A 40 -15.45 -11.71 -3.19
N PRO A 41 -14.59 -12.69 -3.46
CA PRO A 41 -13.27 -12.42 -4.01
C PRO A 41 -13.39 -11.57 -5.29
N PRO A 42 -12.48 -10.63 -5.54
CA PRO A 42 -12.52 -9.83 -6.76
C PRO A 42 -12.44 -10.74 -7.99
N THR A 43 -13.16 -10.35 -9.04
CA THR A 43 -13.09 -11.06 -10.31
C THR A 43 -11.65 -11.02 -10.83
N PRO A 44 -11.03 -12.16 -11.17
CA PRO A 44 -9.69 -12.19 -11.77
C PRO A 44 -9.61 -11.30 -13.01
N ALA A 45 -8.45 -10.68 -13.21
CA ALA A 45 -8.21 -9.91 -14.43
C ALA A 45 -8.25 -10.83 -15.66
N PRO A 46 -8.65 -10.32 -16.83
CA PRO A 46 -8.51 -11.07 -18.07
C PRO A 46 -7.01 -11.34 -18.34
N PRO A 47 -6.69 -12.47 -19.00
CA PRO A 47 -5.30 -12.77 -19.36
C PRO A 47 -4.67 -11.63 -20.17
N PRO A 48 -3.33 -11.46 -20.12
CA PRO A 48 -2.66 -10.36 -20.76
C PRO A 48 -2.82 -10.41 -22.29
N VAL A 49 -3.40 -9.35 -22.84
CA VAL A 49 -3.45 -9.15 -24.29
C VAL A 49 -2.61 -7.92 -24.61
N ALA A 50 -1.48 -8.14 -25.28
CA ALA A 50 -0.63 -7.03 -25.69
C ALA A 50 -1.39 -6.11 -26.66
N PRO A 51 -1.35 -4.78 -26.48
CA PRO A 51 -1.90 -3.85 -27.44
C PRO A 51 -1.25 -4.05 -28.83
N GLN A 52 -1.96 -3.67 -29.91
CA GLN A 52 -1.42 -3.80 -31.26
C GLN A 52 -0.09 -3.06 -31.40
N GLY A 53 0.95 -3.73 -31.90
CA GLY A 53 2.30 -3.18 -32.04
C GLY A 53 3.17 -3.28 -30.77
N TRP A 54 2.65 -3.87 -29.70
CA TRP A 54 3.37 -4.08 -28.45
C TRP A 54 3.67 -5.57 -28.22
N THR A 55 4.73 -5.86 -27.49
CA THR A 55 5.09 -7.20 -27.05
C THR A 55 5.13 -7.22 -25.52
N LEU A 56 4.49 -8.19 -24.89
CA LEU A 56 4.63 -8.46 -23.46
C LEU A 56 6.06 -8.97 -23.20
N VAL A 57 6.83 -8.25 -22.39
CA VAL A 57 8.24 -8.54 -22.10
C VAL A 57 8.48 -8.98 -20.66
N PHE A 58 7.55 -8.67 -19.77
CA PHE A 58 7.52 -9.12 -18.38
C PHE A 58 6.06 -9.15 -17.90
N ASP A 59 5.72 -10.17 -17.14
CA ASP A 59 4.45 -10.25 -16.43
C ASP A 59 4.62 -11.00 -15.11
N ASP A 60 3.74 -10.73 -14.17
CA ASP A 60 3.46 -11.56 -13.02
C ASP A 60 1.96 -11.46 -12.70
N GLU A 61 1.25 -12.57 -12.89
CA GLU A 61 -0.19 -12.70 -12.63
C GLU A 61 -0.47 -13.27 -11.24
N PHE A 62 0.60 -13.55 -10.47
CA PHE A 62 0.55 -14.07 -9.10
C PHE A 62 -0.31 -15.34 -8.94
N ASP A 63 -0.23 -16.26 -9.92
CA ASP A 63 -1.07 -17.46 -9.99
C ASP A 63 -0.70 -18.56 -8.99
N VAL A 64 0.50 -18.53 -8.41
CA VAL A 64 1.04 -19.60 -7.55
C VAL A 64 1.12 -19.12 -6.11
N ASP A 65 0.25 -19.63 -5.25
CA ASP A 65 0.24 -19.30 -3.82
C ASP A 65 1.56 -19.61 -3.13
N GLY A 66 1.97 -18.74 -2.20
CA GLY A 66 3.19 -18.89 -1.43
C GLY A 66 4.09 -17.66 -1.48
N ALA A 67 5.40 -17.86 -1.58
CA ALA A 67 6.33 -16.75 -1.73
C ALA A 67 6.28 -16.18 -3.15
N PRO A 68 6.36 -14.85 -3.32
CA PRO A 68 6.58 -14.24 -4.63
C PRO A 68 7.76 -14.86 -5.37
N ASP A 69 7.65 -15.02 -6.69
CA ASP A 69 8.68 -15.66 -7.51
C ASP A 69 10.03 -14.96 -7.38
N SER A 70 11.01 -15.65 -6.82
CA SER A 70 12.38 -15.13 -6.63
C SER A 70 13.13 -14.92 -7.95
N GLY A 71 12.65 -15.46 -9.05
CA GLY A 71 13.15 -15.17 -10.41
C GLY A 71 12.72 -13.80 -10.90
N LYS A 72 11.61 -13.26 -10.38
CA LYS A 72 11.03 -11.96 -10.76
C LYS A 72 11.28 -10.88 -9.70
N TRP A 73 11.23 -11.23 -8.41
CA TRP A 73 11.23 -10.31 -7.28
C TRP A 73 12.36 -10.51 -6.30
N SER A 74 12.86 -9.41 -5.77
CA SER A 74 13.75 -9.32 -4.62
C SER A 74 13.15 -8.36 -3.59
N TYR A 75 13.77 -8.22 -2.40
CA TYR A 75 13.22 -7.44 -1.29
C TYR A 75 14.19 -6.38 -0.80
N GLU A 76 13.67 -5.21 -0.45
CA GLU A 76 14.34 -4.30 0.47
C GLU A 76 14.18 -4.82 1.91
N ARG A 77 15.16 -4.52 2.77
CA ARG A 77 15.16 -4.96 4.17
C ARG A 77 15.59 -3.83 5.09
N GLY A 78 14.94 -3.72 6.22
CA GLY A 78 15.29 -2.73 7.23
C GLY A 78 14.42 -1.48 7.20
N TYR A 79 14.90 -0.43 7.88
CA TYR A 79 14.43 0.94 7.73
C TYR A 79 15.20 1.56 6.56
N VAL A 80 14.54 1.92 5.47
CA VAL A 80 15.23 2.19 4.20
C VAL A 80 15.28 3.69 3.88
N ARG A 81 14.17 4.41 3.99
CA ARG A 81 14.06 5.82 3.58
C ARG A 81 12.99 6.58 4.35
N ASN A 82 12.93 7.91 4.18
CA ASN A 82 11.81 8.80 4.51
C ASN A 82 11.35 8.76 5.99
N ASP A 83 12.21 8.31 6.93
CA ASP A 83 11.84 8.12 8.34
C ASP A 83 10.57 7.24 8.51
N GLU A 84 10.35 6.33 7.58
CA GLU A 84 9.23 5.40 7.59
C GLU A 84 9.27 4.52 8.85
N ALA A 85 8.10 4.25 9.42
CA ALA A 85 8.00 3.60 10.72
C ALA A 85 8.06 2.07 10.68
N GLN A 86 7.88 1.45 9.52
CA GLN A 86 7.97 0.00 9.35
C GLN A 86 9.41 -0.47 9.11
N TYR A 87 9.69 -1.68 9.54
CA TYR A 87 10.85 -2.45 9.12
C TYR A 87 10.42 -3.35 7.96
N TYR A 88 11.05 -3.22 6.79
CA TYR A 88 10.80 -4.09 5.65
C TYR A 88 11.40 -5.47 5.86
N THR A 89 10.61 -6.50 5.57
CA THR A 89 10.99 -7.91 5.69
C THR A 89 10.69 -8.67 4.41
N SER A 90 11.16 -9.93 4.33
CA SER A 90 10.75 -10.90 3.32
C SER A 90 9.92 -12.04 3.90
N ASP A 91 9.31 -11.82 5.06
CA ASP A 91 8.46 -12.82 5.70
C ASP A 91 7.13 -12.97 4.94
N LEU A 92 6.62 -14.20 4.84
CA LEU A 92 5.32 -14.47 4.21
C LEU A 92 4.15 -13.74 4.89
N ASN A 93 4.34 -13.33 6.14
CA ASN A 93 3.39 -12.46 6.84
C ASN A 93 3.32 -11.04 6.25
N ASN A 94 4.39 -10.59 5.58
CA ASN A 94 4.45 -9.25 5.00
C ASN A 94 4.36 -9.26 3.46
N ALA A 95 4.79 -10.34 2.80
CA ALA A 95 4.62 -10.48 1.35
C ALA A 95 4.40 -11.94 0.97
N ARG A 96 3.28 -12.22 0.33
CA ARG A 96 2.89 -13.54 -0.17
C ARG A 96 1.98 -13.43 -1.38
N VAL A 97 1.94 -14.47 -2.16
CA VAL A 97 0.89 -14.69 -3.15
C VAL A 97 -0.21 -15.51 -2.47
N GLU A 98 -1.43 -15.05 -2.58
CA GLU A 98 -2.61 -15.68 -1.98
C GLU A 98 -3.83 -15.43 -2.87
N SER A 99 -4.45 -16.50 -3.35
CA SER A 99 -5.69 -16.45 -4.16
C SER A 99 -5.55 -15.60 -5.43
N GLY A 100 -4.43 -15.75 -6.16
CA GLY A 100 -4.18 -15.04 -7.41
C GLY A 100 -3.80 -13.57 -7.25
N GLN A 101 -3.24 -13.19 -6.10
CA GLN A 101 -2.83 -11.81 -5.81
C GLN A 101 -1.53 -11.78 -5.00
N LEU A 102 -0.67 -10.82 -5.28
CA LEU A 102 0.38 -10.45 -4.34
C LEU A 102 -0.25 -9.62 -3.22
N VAL A 103 -0.08 -10.09 -1.99
CA VAL A 103 -0.48 -9.39 -0.77
C VAL A 103 0.76 -8.81 -0.12
N ILE A 104 0.89 -7.49 -0.13
CA ILE A 104 1.88 -6.77 0.70
C ILE A 104 1.15 -6.29 1.96
N GLU A 105 1.50 -6.85 3.10
CA GLU A 105 0.78 -6.64 4.35
C GLU A 105 1.64 -5.92 5.39
N ALA A 106 1.20 -4.75 5.81
CA ALA A 106 1.75 -4.05 6.96
C ALA A 106 1.08 -4.52 8.24
N ARG A 107 1.88 -4.77 9.28
CA ARG A 107 1.46 -5.32 10.56
C ARG A 107 2.08 -4.57 11.72
N LYS A 108 1.44 -4.64 12.89
CA LYS A 108 2.13 -4.34 14.16
C LYS A 108 3.30 -5.30 14.33
N GLY A 109 4.46 -4.76 14.59
CA GLY A 109 5.68 -5.52 14.76
C GLY A 109 5.84 -6.10 16.17
N SER A 110 6.93 -6.83 16.36
CA SER A 110 7.36 -7.38 17.63
C SER A 110 8.89 -7.23 17.76
N GLY A 111 9.45 -7.54 18.93
CA GLY A 111 10.90 -7.55 19.12
C GLY A 111 11.57 -6.18 18.89
N GLY A 112 10.91 -5.08 19.32
CA GLY A 112 11.45 -3.72 19.21
C GLY A 112 11.13 -3.01 17.88
N ARG A 113 10.45 -3.67 16.95
CA ARG A 113 9.93 -3.06 15.72
C ARG A 113 8.49 -2.64 15.94
N ARG A 114 8.17 -1.37 15.67
CA ARG A 114 6.79 -0.90 15.84
C ARG A 114 5.86 -1.47 14.76
N TYR A 115 6.32 -1.49 13.52
CA TYR A 115 5.60 -2.08 12.38
C TYR A 115 6.55 -2.89 11.52
N THR A 116 6.00 -3.86 10.79
CA THR A 116 6.67 -4.57 9.69
C THR A 116 5.84 -4.47 8.43
N SER A 117 6.49 -4.48 7.28
CA SER A 117 5.86 -4.48 5.95
C SER A 117 6.81 -5.10 4.92
N ALA A 118 6.50 -4.99 3.63
CA ALA A 118 7.40 -5.38 2.58
C ALA A 118 7.52 -4.31 1.49
N SER A 119 8.67 -4.31 0.84
CA SER A 119 8.99 -3.61 -0.40
C SER A 119 9.66 -4.61 -1.33
N LEU A 120 9.01 -4.90 -2.45
CA LEU A 120 9.50 -5.80 -3.49
C LEU A 120 10.05 -5.00 -4.65
N HIS A 121 11.04 -5.54 -5.36
CA HIS A 121 11.61 -4.90 -6.54
C HIS A 121 12.12 -5.90 -7.56
N THR A 122 12.17 -5.47 -8.84
CA THR A 122 12.69 -6.30 -9.94
C THR A 122 14.19 -6.11 -10.19
N ARG A 123 14.90 -5.30 -9.39
CA ARG A 123 16.34 -5.02 -9.57
C ARG A 123 17.16 -6.31 -9.63
N GLY A 124 17.95 -6.48 -10.72
CA GLY A 124 18.74 -7.67 -10.96
C GLY A 124 17.95 -8.88 -11.43
N ARG A 125 16.67 -8.70 -11.77
CA ARG A 125 15.76 -9.68 -12.35
C ARG A 125 15.19 -9.19 -13.67
N PHE A 126 14.62 -7.99 -13.65
CA PHE A 126 14.06 -7.33 -14.81
C PHE A 126 14.27 -5.80 -14.69
N ASP A 127 14.62 -5.17 -15.75
CA ASP A 127 14.67 -3.72 -15.93
C ASP A 127 14.25 -3.39 -17.36
N LEU A 128 13.87 -2.13 -17.58
CA LEU A 128 13.47 -1.67 -18.89
C LEU A 128 13.94 -0.25 -19.14
N THR A 129 14.18 0.07 -20.41
CA THR A 129 14.25 1.44 -20.94
C THR A 129 13.16 1.56 -21.99
N TYR A 130 12.21 2.47 -21.75
CA TYR A 130 11.01 2.68 -22.53
C TYR A 130 10.04 1.49 -22.56
N GLY A 131 8.79 1.80 -22.61
CA GLY A 131 7.73 0.81 -22.64
C GLY A 131 6.47 1.27 -21.90
N ARG A 132 5.59 0.32 -21.69
CA ARG A 132 4.38 0.51 -20.89
C ARG A 132 4.43 -0.43 -19.69
N ILE A 133 4.27 0.13 -18.50
CA ILE A 133 4.06 -0.63 -17.26
C ILE A 133 2.58 -0.53 -16.89
N GLU A 134 1.95 -1.64 -16.58
CA GLU A 134 0.60 -1.72 -16.04
C GLU A 134 0.61 -2.53 -14.73
N VAL A 135 0.04 -1.98 -13.69
CA VAL A 135 -0.16 -2.65 -12.41
C VAL A 135 -1.62 -2.50 -12.00
N ARG A 136 -2.31 -3.62 -11.83
CA ARG A 136 -3.66 -3.61 -11.26
C ARG A 136 -3.58 -3.87 -9.78
N ALA A 137 -3.97 -2.88 -8.97
CA ALA A 137 -3.81 -2.94 -7.53
C ALA A 137 -4.97 -2.27 -6.79
N GLN A 138 -5.17 -2.68 -5.53
CA GLN A 138 -6.05 -2.04 -4.57
C GLN A 138 -5.21 -1.55 -3.39
N VAL A 139 -5.26 -0.25 -3.12
CA VAL A 139 -4.52 0.38 -2.02
C VAL A 139 -5.23 0.13 -0.68
N PRO A 140 -4.49 0.08 0.45
CA PRO A 140 -5.09 -0.01 1.78
C PRO A 140 -5.72 1.34 2.18
N ALA A 141 -6.86 1.28 2.86
CA ALA A 141 -7.38 2.45 3.58
C ALA A 141 -6.67 2.62 4.93
N GLY A 142 -6.72 3.85 5.47
CA GLY A 142 -6.39 4.13 6.85
C GLY A 142 -5.20 5.04 7.07
N LEU A 143 -5.31 5.85 8.13
CA LEU A 143 -4.34 6.88 8.49
C LEU A 143 -2.96 6.29 8.76
N GLY A 144 -1.96 6.80 8.06
CA GLY A 144 -0.57 6.37 8.17
C GLY A 144 -0.13 5.38 7.10
N THR A 145 -1.01 4.88 6.21
CA THR A 145 -0.60 4.05 5.07
C THR A 145 0.00 4.93 3.95
N TRP A 146 1.04 4.39 3.29
CA TRP A 146 1.71 5.02 2.14
C TRP A 146 2.18 3.92 1.17
N PRO A 147 1.27 3.30 0.41
CA PRO A 147 1.64 2.39 -0.68
C PRO A 147 2.17 3.16 -1.88
N ALA A 148 3.08 2.52 -2.64
CA ALA A 148 3.61 3.04 -3.89
C ALA A 148 3.86 1.95 -4.94
N ILE A 149 3.63 2.32 -6.20
CA ILE A 149 4.02 1.62 -7.43
C ILE A 149 4.94 2.58 -8.17
N TRP A 150 6.22 2.25 -8.30
CA TRP A 150 7.22 3.20 -8.71
C TRP A 150 8.44 2.58 -9.38
N THR A 151 9.33 3.39 -9.92
CA THR A 151 10.56 2.94 -10.58
C THR A 151 11.76 3.74 -10.12
N LEU A 152 12.93 3.08 -10.12
CA LEU A 152 14.23 3.70 -9.87
C LEU A 152 15.25 3.27 -10.93
N ALA A 153 16.23 4.12 -11.17
CA ALA A 153 17.34 3.82 -12.05
C ALA A 153 18.15 2.61 -11.58
N LEU A 154 18.50 1.75 -12.51
CA LEU A 154 19.32 0.56 -12.23
C LEU A 154 20.73 0.90 -11.78
N THR A 155 21.36 1.91 -12.38
CA THR A 155 22.81 2.16 -12.27
C THR A 155 23.18 3.48 -11.60
N GLN A 156 22.33 4.49 -11.65
CA GLN A 156 22.61 5.80 -11.07
C GLN A 156 21.94 5.95 -9.70
N PRO A 157 22.61 6.60 -8.72
CA PRO A 157 21.99 6.86 -7.43
C PRO A 157 20.90 7.93 -7.53
N TRP A 158 19.96 7.88 -6.61
CA TRP A 158 18.94 8.91 -6.44
C TRP A 158 19.58 10.26 -6.02
N PRO A 159 19.11 11.41 -6.56
CA PRO A 159 18.09 11.59 -7.59
C PRO A 159 18.64 11.62 -9.02
N LEU A 160 19.95 11.35 -9.24
CA LEU A 160 20.63 11.49 -10.53
C LEU A 160 20.06 10.54 -11.61
N GLY A 161 19.60 9.37 -11.20
CA GLY A 161 19.02 8.37 -12.11
C GLY A 161 17.53 8.56 -12.39
N GLY A 162 16.89 9.46 -11.67
CA GLY A 162 15.46 9.68 -11.74
C GLY A 162 14.64 8.63 -10.98
N GLU A 163 13.43 9.03 -10.64
CA GLU A 163 12.37 8.22 -10.03
C GLU A 163 11.05 8.62 -10.66
N VAL A 164 10.22 7.63 -10.93
CA VAL A 164 8.85 7.83 -11.41
C VAL A 164 7.91 7.08 -10.50
N ASP A 165 7.04 7.82 -9.82
CA ASP A 165 5.98 7.24 -9.00
C ASP A 165 4.71 7.14 -9.83
N ILE A 166 4.44 5.92 -10.31
CA ILE A 166 3.27 5.63 -11.14
C ILE A 166 2.00 5.79 -10.31
N MET A 167 2.07 5.47 -9.03
CA MET A 167 1.01 5.68 -8.06
C MET A 167 1.59 5.77 -6.67
N GLU A 168 1.21 6.80 -5.94
CA GLU A 168 1.32 6.89 -4.50
C GLU A 168 -0.05 7.21 -3.90
N TYR A 169 -0.27 6.74 -2.69
CA TYR A 169 -1.46 7.05 -1.90
C TYR A 169 -1.06 7.32 -0.46
N VAL A 170 -1.71 8.27 0.18
CA VAL A 170 -1.51 8.54 1.61
C VAL A 170 -2.84 8.47 2.35
N GLY A 171 -2.89 7.67 3.41
CA GLY A 171 -4.14 7.36 4.12
C GLY A 171 -4.85 8.55 4.75
N PHE A 172 -4.21 9.71 4.88
CA PHE A 172 -4.83 10.94 5.35
C PHE A 172 -5.56 11.73 4.26
N ASP A 173 -5.33 11.40 2.98
CA ASP A 173 -6.06 11.93 1.82
C ASP A 173 -6.76 10.80 1.04
N PRO A 174 -7.89 10.29 1.56
CA PRO A 174 -8.49 9.05 1.11
C PRO A 174 -9.17 9.11 -0.25
N ASN A 175 -9.24 10.28 -0.89
CA ASN A 175 -9.89 10.50 -2.19
C ASN A 175 -8.92 10.99 -3.27
N SER A 176 -7.63 10.82 -3.05
CA SER A 176 -6.59 11.21 -4.01
C SER A 176 -5.54 10.11 -4.17
N ILE A 177 -5.00 10.01 -5.37
CA ILE A 177 -3.72 9.35 -5.66
C ILE A 177 -2.76 10.39 -6.21
N TYR A 178 -1.49 10.07 -6.22
CA TYR A 178 -0.45 10.98 -6.65
C TYR A 178 0.47 10.29 -7.65
N GLY A 179 0.94 11.03 -8.65
CA GLY A 179 2.02 10.63 -9.52
C GLY A 179 3.16 11.61 -9.41
N SER A 180 4.38 11.12 -9.32
CA SER A 180 5.53 11.98 -9.08
C SER A 180 6.67 11.72 -10.06
N ILE A 181 7.46 12.76 -10.31
CA ILE A 181 8.71 12.71 -11.07
C ILE A 181 9.79 13.38 -10.25
N HIS A 182 10.82 12.62 -9.90
CA HIS A 182 11.97 13.12 -9.15
C HIS A 182 13.24 12.96 -9.97
N THR A 183 13.93 14.08 -10.21
CA THR A 183 15.22 14.12 -10.89
C THR A 183 16.16 15.08 -10.13
N GLN A 184 17.38 15.28 -10.62
CA GLN A 184 18.27 16.26 -10.03
C GLN A 184 17.68 17.67 -10.08
N ALA A 185 16.94 18.02 -11.11
CA ALA A 185 16.40 19.36 -11.37
C ALA A 185 14.89 19.48 -11.14
N THR A 186 14.17 18.35 -11.02
CA THR A 186 12.71 18.33 -10.93
C THR A 186 12.27 17.56 -9.69
N ASN A 187 11.29 18.13 -8.99
CA ASN A 187 10.55 17.49 -7.91
C ASN A 187 9.07 17.83 -8.11
N LEU A 188 8.40 17.01 -8.91
CA LEU A 188 6.99 17.19 -9.29
C LEU A 188 6.15 16.11 -8.61
N THR A 189 5.08 16.51 -7.92
CA THR A 189 4.04 15.61 -7.41
C THR A 189 2.69 16.17 -7.82
N THR A 190 1.89 15.37 -8.50
CA THR A 190 0.60 15.76 -9.06
C THR A 190 -0.52 14.94 -8.42
N PRO A 191 -1.45 15.57 -7.69
CA PRO A 191 -2.63 14.88 -7.17
C PRO A 191 -3.64 14.60 -8.27
N TYR A 192 -4.35 13.48 -8.14
CA TYR A 192 -5.49 13.12 -8.97
C TYR A 192 -6.64 12.66 -8.08
N ALA A 193 -7.76 13.37 -8.18
CA ALA A 193 -8.96 13.03 -7.41
C ALA A 193 -9.62 11.77 -7.96
N ILE A 194 -9.77 10.77 -7.11
CA ILE A 194 -10.44 9.51 -7.41
C ILE A 194 -11.28 9.10 -6.22
N ALA A 195 -12.56 8.81 -6.44
CA ALA A 195 -13.46 8.45 -5.35
C ALA A 195 -13.09 7.08 -4.78
N ASN A 196 -12.67 7.03 -3.50
CA ASN A 196 -12.41 5.81 -2.74
C ASN A 196 -11.45 4.82 -3.46
N PRO A 197 -10.19 5.18 -3.72
CA PRO A 197 -9.22 4.30 -4.39
C PRO A 197 -8.95 3.01 -3.61
N ALA A 198 -9.25 2.98 -2.30
CA ALA A 198 -9.16 1.77 -1.48
C ALA A 198 -10.39 0.84 -1.62
N GLY A 199 -11.46 1.29 -2.28
CA GLY A 199 -12.70 0.52 -2.42
C GLY A 199 -12.67 -0.57 -3.47
N GLY A 200 -11.64 -0.64 -4.31
CA GLY A 200 -11.53 -1.62 -5.39
C GLY A 200 -10.17 -1.61 -6.08
N PHE A 201 -10.05 -2.46 -7.08
CA PHE A 201 -8.86 -2.51 -7.93
C PHE A 201 -8.93 -1.44 -9.01
N HIS A 202 -7.82 -0.77 -9.23
CA HIS A 202 -7.58 0.18 -10.31
C HIS A 202 -6.37 -0.26 -11.13
N VAL A 203 -6.31 0.13 -12.40
CA VAL A 203 -5.15 -0.09 -13.27
C VAL A 203 -4.31 1.19 -13.28
N TYR A 204 -3.15 1.13 -12.68
CA TYR A 204 -2.15 2.19 -12.70
C TYR A 204 -1.16 1.90 -13.81
N SER A 205 -0.88 2.88 -14.66
CA SER A 205 -0.01 2.67 -15.81
C SER A 205 0.93 3.83 -16.06
N MET A 206 2.07 3.51 -16.67
CA MET A 206 3.04 4.45 -17.20
C MET A 206 3.34 4.10 -18.65
N ASP A 207 3.14 5.04 -19.56
CA ASP A 207 3.69 5.01 -20.91
C ASP A 207 4.97 5.86 -20.93
N TRP A 208 6.07 5.28 -21.37
CA TRP A 208 7.39 5.91 -21.35
C TRP A 208 8.13 5.68 -22.65
N ASP A 209 8.51 6.76 -23.29
CA ASP A 209 9.32 6.81 -24.50
C ASP A 209 10.44 7.87 -24.38
N ALA A 210 11.21 8.09 -25.45
CA ALA A 210 12.30 9.08 -25.45
C ALA A 210 11.84 10.54 -25.35
N ASP A 211 10.55 10.79 -25.59
CA ASP A 211 9.99 12.14 -25.65
C ASP A 211 9.20 12.52 -24.40
N ARG A 212 8.64 11.52 -23.68
CA ARG A 212 7.76 11.80 -22.54
C ARG A 212 7.50 10.60 -21.66
N ILE A 213 7.03 10.88 -20.45
CA ILE A 213 6.39 9.94 -19.53
C ILE A 213 4.94 10.38 -19.35
N ILE A 214 3.99 9.44 -19.48
CA ILE A 214 2.57 9.65 -19.20
C ILE A 214 2.17 8.65 -18.11
N ILE A 215 1.60 9.13 -17.01
CA ILE A 215 1.07 8.30 -15.94
C ILE A 215 -0.46 8.39 -15.97
N ALA A 216 -1.13 7.26 -15.86
CA ALA A 216 -2.58 7.17 -15.93
C ALA A 216 -3.15 6.20 -14.89
N VAL A 217 -4.41 6.41 -14.51
CA VAL A 217 -5.23 5.47 -13.75
C VAL A 217 -6.48 5.15 -14.52
N ASP A 218 -6.82 3.87 -14.66
CA ASP A 218 -7.96 3.36 -15.44
C ASP A 218 -8.04 3.96 -16.86
N GLY A 219 -6.88 4.19 -17.47
CA GLY A 219 -6.73 4.81 -18.78
C GLY A 219 -6.87 6.34 -18.81
N ALA A 220 -7.14 7.00 -17.68
CA ALA A 220 -7.20 8.46 -17.58
C ALA A 220 -5.82 9.04 -17.23
N PRO A 221 -5.13 9.76 -18.14
CA PRO A 221 -3.85 10.38 -17.84
C PRO A 221 -3.98 11.47 -16.77
N TYR A 222 -3.02 11.52 -15.82
CA TYR A 222 -2.98 12.57 -14.81
C TYR A 222 -1.60 13.22 -14.63
N VAL A 223 -0.53 12.58 -15.12
CA VAL A 223 0.79 13.21 -15.26
C VAL A 223 1.24 13.09 -16.69
N THR A 224 1.76 14.17 -17.26
CA THR A 224 2.53 14.16 -18.50
C THR A 224 3.80 14.94 -18.27
N TYR A 225 4.94 14.27 -18.37
CA TYR A 225 6.26 14.86 -18.18
C TYR A 225 7.04 14.76 -19.50
N PRO A 226 7.17 15.87 -20.24
CA PRO A 226 7.90 15.88 -21.51
C PRO A 226 9.40 15.94 -21.28
N ASN A 227 10.17 15.33 -22.18
CA ASN A 227 11.59 15.53 -22.28
C ASN A 227 11.87 16.93 -22.88
N ASP A 228 12.28 17.87 -22.06
CA ASP A 228 12.58 19.26 -22.47
C ASP A 228 13.89 19.40 -23.23
N ARG A 229 14.66 18.32 -23.38
CA ARG A 229 15.95 18.25 -24.08
C ARG A 229 17.03 19.17 -23.47
N THR A 230 16.87 19.57 -22.22
CA THR A 230 17.86 20.42 -21.52
C THR A 230 18.99 19.63 -20.88
N GLY A 231 18.86 18.30 -20.79
CA GLY A 231 19.92 17.41 -20.35
C GLY A 231 19.51 16.43 -19.25
N VAL A 232 20.49 15.64 -18.79
CA VAL A 232 20.27 14.54 -17.83
C VAL A 232 19.75 15.01 -16.48
N GLY A 233 19.95 16.27 -16.12
CA GLY A 233 19.44 16.83 -14.86
C GLY A 233 17.90 16.87 -14.80
N THR A 234 17.24 17.11 -15.94
CA THR A 234 15.78 17.09 -16.09
C THR A 234 15.28 15.77 -16.65
N TRP A 235 16.05 15.12 -17.52
CA TRP A 235 15.65 13.88 -18.17
C TRP A 235 16.72 12.78 -18.05
N PRO A 236 16.82 12.08 -16.90
CA PRO A 236 17.69 10.91 -16.75
C PRO A 236 17.08 9.61 -17.27
N PHE A 237 15.88 9.66 -17.83
CA PHE A 237 15.04 8.51 -18.19
C PHE A 237 15.38 7.84 -19.50
N ASP A 238 16.58 8.10 -20.07
CA ASP A 238 17.14 7.32 -21.18
C ASP A 238 17.94 6.09 -20.68
N ALA A 239 17.93 5.84 -19.38
CA ALA A 239 18.64 4.75 -18.71
C ALA A 239 17.65 3.72 -18.13
N PRO A 240 18.07 2.44 -17.98
CA PRO A 240 17.21 1.39 -17.45
C PRO A 240 16.69 1.68 -16.04
N GLN A 241 15.41 1.38 -15.83
CA GLN A 241 14.72 1.47 -14.55
C GLN A 241 14.21 0.10 -14.12
N TYR A 242 14.15 -0.15 -12.82
CA TYR A 242 13.50 -1.32 -12.24
C TYR A 242 12.24 -0.92 -11.46
N ILE A 243 11.29 -1.85 -11.34
CA ILE A 243 9.99 -1.63 -10.72
C ILE A 243 10.06 -1.92 -9.23
N LEU A 244 9.36 -1.13 -8.43
CA LEU A 244 9.15 -1.34 -6.99
C LEU A 244 7.66 -1.34 -6.66
N LEU A 245 7.29 -2.20 -5.71
CA LEU A 245 5.97 -2.28 -5.08
C LEU A 245 6.18 -2.24 -3.58
N SER A 246 5.68 -1.23 -2.91
CA SER A 246 5.94 -1.05 -1.48
C SER A 246 4.70 -0.59 -0.72
N LEU A 247 4.63 -0.96 0.57
CA LEU A 247 3.67 -0.41 1.51
C LEU A 247 4.45 0.15 2.71
N ALA A 248 4.67 1.46 2.70
CA ALA A 248 5.22 2.17 3.83
C ALA A 248 4.14 2.52 4.86
N ILE A 249 4.57 2.73 6.11
CA ILE A 249 3.75 3.19 7.22
C ILE A 249 4.41 4.40 7.85
N GLY A 250 3.67 5.49 7.95
CA GLY A 250 4.17 6.74 8.51
C GLY A 250 5.14 7.45 7.55
N GLY A 251 6.32 7.80 8.06
CA GLY A 251 7.33 8.54 7.29
C GLY A 251 7.02 10.02 7.14
N THR A 252 7.86 10.70 6.36
CA THR A 252 7.80 12.16 6.16
C THR A 252 6.53 12.63 5.47
N TRP A 253 5.84 11.75 4.74
CA TRP A 253 4.58 12.06 4.08
C TRP A 253 3.40 11.25 4.63
N GLY A 254 3.39 9.93 4.55
CA GLY A 254 2.27 9.10 5.05
C GLY A 254 1.95 9.32 6.53
N GLY A 255 2.95 9.75 7.32
CA GLY A 255 2.83 10.02 8.75
C GLY A 255 2.43 11.43 9.15
N GLN A 256 2.19 12.36 8.22
CA GLN A 256 1.96 13.78 8.53
C GLN A 256 0.77 14.05 9.46
N GLN A 257 -0.23 13.19 9.44
CA GLN A 257 -1.38 13.27 10.35
C GLN A 257 -1.41 12.14 11.39
N GLY A 258 -0.29 11.42 11.56
CA GLY A 258 -0.15 10.31 12.48
C GLY A 258 -0.41 8.95 11.85
N ILE A 259 -0.48 7.93 12.69
CA ILE A 259 -0.74 6.54 12.31
C ILE A 259 -1.84 6.01 13.22
N ASP A 260 -2.92 5.48 12.63
CA ASP A 260 -3.97 4.80 13.38
C ASP A 260 -3.61 3.32 13.57
N ASP A 261 -3.31 2.95 14.80
CA ASP A 261 -2.95 1.56 15.14
C ASP A 261 -4.09 0.55 14.96
N SER A 262 -5.34 1.01 14.76
CA SER A 262 -6.49 0.13 14.55
C SER A 262 -6.62 -0.42 13.12
N ILE A 263 -5.90 0.16 12.15
CA ILE A 263 -5.96 -0.24 10.74
C ILE A 263 -5.26 -1.57 10.44
N PHE A 264 -4.38 -2.01 11.36
CA PHE A 264 -3.56 -3.21 11.09
C PHE A 264 -4.32 -4.52 11.31
N PRO A 265 -4.13 -5.51 10.42
CA PRO A 265 -3.23 -5.49 9.26
C PRO A 265 -3.79 -4.64 8.11
N ALA A 266 -2.93 -3.81 7.48
CA ALA A 266 -3.24 -3.06 6.27
C ALA A 266 -2.61 -3.74 5.05
N ARG A 267 -3.31 -3.80 3.90
CA ARG A 267 -2.89 -4.59 2.75
C ARG A 267 -2.93 -3.79 1.46
N LEU A 268 -1.81 -3.77 0.74
CA LEU A 268 -1.76 -3.47 -0.67
C LEU A 268 -1.93 -4.80 -1.42
N LEU A 269 -2.97 -4.90 -2.24
CA LEU A 269 -3.26 -6.08 -3.06
C LEU A 269 -2.87 -5.77 -4.51
N VAL A 270 -2.08 -6.63 -5.12
CA VAL A 270 -1.70 -6.50 -6.54
C VAL A 270 -2.17 -7.73 -7.28
N ASP A 271 -3.03 -7.52 -8.29
CA ASP A 271 -3.62 -8.56 -9.11
C ASP A 271 -2.66 -8.98 -10.23
N TYR A 272 -2.00 -8.02 -10.86
CA TYR A 272 -0.94 -8.27 -11.82
C TYR A 272 0.04 -7.12 -11.98
N VAL A 273 1.22 -7.45 -12.50
CA VAL A 273 2.20 -6.52 -13.09
C VAL A 273 2.47 -6.98 -14.53
N ARG A 274 2.32 -6.08 -15.50
CA ARG A 274 2.54 -6.36 -16.93
C ARG A 274 3.39 -5.27 -17.54
N VAL A 275 4.38 -5.65 -18.32
CA VAL A 275 5.25 -4.71 -19.03
C VAL A 275 5.29 -5.03 -20.50
N TYR A 276 5.09 -3.99 -21.30
CA TYR A 276 5.08 -4.10 -22.76
C TYR A 276 6.12 -3.17 -23.36
N GLN A 277 6.71 -3.61 -24.46
CA GLN A 277 7.58 -2.78 -25.30
C GLN A 277 7.08 -2.74 -26.74
N GLN A 278 7.28 -1.62 -27.42
CA GLN A 278 6.97 -1.49 -28.84
C GLN A 278 7.94 -2.35 -29.67
N ARG A 279 7.43 -2.94 -30.73
CA ARG A 279 8.22 -3.73 -31.68
C ARG A 279 9.00 -2.83 -32.63
#